data_f5cf81276b2912ff5014b6394c4112b4
#
_entry.id   f5cf81276b2912ff5014b6394c4112b4
#
_cell.length_a   1.000
_cell.length_b   1.000
_cell.length_c   1.000
_cell.angle_alpha   90.00
_cell.angle_beta   90.00
_cell.angle_gamma   90.00
#
_symmetry.space_group_name_H-M   'P 1'
#
loop_
_entity.id
_entity.type
_entity.pdbx_description
1 polymer ?
#
loop_
_entity_poly.entity_id
_entity_poly.type
_entity_poly.pdbx_seq_one_letter_code
_entity_poly.pdbx_strand_id
1 'polypeptide(L)'
;TNQMRIATNSSKIDISKENKTASLAKIFSTFLSKGDIVFLHGEIGAGKTTFVRYLINYLQLRSKKSLSEVTSPTFNIMNEYQIKNLIINHFDLFRIEKTKDLQNTGLFNDYKSKLTLVEWPEKIISKPKSRYELFFTFNKNTNKRFIKIKKIIFDLEIKENLGENKYVQIKGDASFRTFLRKSKGKKSSIIVYCKKEKKKNLLNYDAINKNLIKNKIIAPKLYYQNYKNNFIEIEDLGKKTIFEIFSKKNNDNNLK
;
A
#
# COMPACT_ATOMS: atom_id res chain seq x y z
N THR A 1 -20.94 -13.49 10.20
CA THR A 1 -20.77 -12.05 9.91
C THR A 1 -20.01 -11.93 8.60
N ASN A 2 -20.75 -11.64 7.49
CA ASN A 2 -20.15 -11.34 6.19
C ASN A 2 -19.36 -10.02 6.30
N GLN A 3 -18.08 -10.10 6.63
CA GLN A 3 -17.20 -8.95 6.52
C GLN A 3 -17.07 -8.59 5.03
N MET A 4 -17.60 -7.42 4.66
CA MET A 4 -17.46 -6.90 3.30
C MET A 4 -15.97 -6.77 2.99
N ARG A 5 -15.48 -7.56 2.03
CA ARG A 5 -14.07 -7.53 1.58
C ARG A 5 -13.94 -6.47 0.52
N ILE A 6 -12.98 -5.56 0.69
CA ILE A 6 -12.65 -4.57 -0.36
C ILE A 6 -11.64 -5.21 -1.29
N ALA A 7 -12.09 -5.55 -2.49
CA ALA A 7 -11.17 -6.00 -3.56
C ALA A 7 -10.39 -4.81 -4.11
N THR A 8 -9.08 -4.95 -4.21
CA THR A 8 -8.22 -3.96 -4.89
C THR A 8 -8.25 -4.10 -6.41
N ASN A 9 -9.03 -5.06 -6.91
CA ASN A 9 -9.03 -5.37 -8.34
C ASN A 9 -10.30 -4.89 -9.02
N SER A 10 -10.17 -3.87 -9.87
CA SER A 10 -11.02 -3.47 -11.00
C SER A 10 -12.51 -3.19 -10.76
N SER A 11 -13.16 -3.66 -9.73
CA SER A 11 -14.57 -3.35 -9.51
C SER A 11 -14.74 -1.92 -8.99
N LYS A 12 -15.54 -1.13 -9.71
CA LYS A 12 -16.02 0.15 -9.22
C LYS A 12 -17.06 -0.10 -8.14
N ILE A 13 -16.84 0.44 -6.96
CA ILE A 13 -17.78 0.38 -5.84
C ILE A 13 -18.72 1.58 -5.97
N ASP A 14 -20.03 1.35 -6.00
CA ASP A 14 -21.03 2.42 -6.03
C ASP A 14 -21.09 3.12 -4.66
N ILE A 15 -20.82 4.43 -4.66
CA ILE A 15 -20.87 5.34 -3.52
C ILE A 15 -21.85 6.51 -3.75
N SER A 16 -22.82 6.33 -4.65
CA SER A 16 -23.78 7.39 -5.02
C SER A 16 -24.64 7.85 -3.85
N LYS A 17 -24.92 6.96 -2.89
CA LYS A 17 -25.61 7.31 -1.65
C LYS A 17 -24.57 7.58 -0.56
N GLU A 18 -24.80 8.64 0.24
CA GLU A 18 -23.86 9.08 1.27
C GLU A 18 -23.61 7.99 2.33
N ASN A 19 -24.61 7.20 2.70
CA ASN A 19 -24.45 6.09 3.61
C ASN A 19 -23.52 4.99 3.08
N LYS A 20 -23.45 4.78 1.76
CA LYS A 20 -22.49 3.86 1.14
C LYS A 20 -21.08 4.38 1.24
N THR A 21 -20.88 5.72 1.05
CA THR A 21 -19.60 6.38 1.25
C THR A 21 -19.14 6.22 2.71
N ALA A 22 -20.04 6.47 3.68
CA ALA A 22 -19.75 6.31 5.11
C ALA A 22 -19.37 4.86 5.46
N SER A 23 -20.13 3.89 4.98
CA SER A 23 -19.85 2.46 5.20
C SER A 23 -18.52 2.04 4.62
N LEU A 24 -18.19 2.47 3.41
CA LEU A 24 -16.92 2.16 2.77
C LEU A 24 -15.75 2.81 3.53
N ALA A 25 -15.86 4.08 3.92
CA ALA A 25 -14.86 4.79 4.69
C ALA A 25 -14.59 4.10 6.04
N LYS A 26 -15.66 3.67 6.72
CA LYS A 26 -15.58 2.86 7.95
C LYS A 26 -14.78 1.58 7.74
N ILE A 27 -15.10 0.79 6.71
CA ILE A 27 -14.38 -0.46 6.43
C ILE A 27 -12.94 -0.15 6.03
N PHE A 28 -12.72 0.84 5.16
CA PHE A 28 -11.38 1.21 4.70
C PHE A 28 -10.47 1.66 5.86
N SER A 29 -11.00 2.38 6.84
CA SER A 29 -10.26 2.83 8.01
C SER A 29 -9.67 1.68 8.85
N THR A 30 -10.24 0.47 8.77
CA THR A 30 -9.73 -0.70 9.51
C THR A 30 -8.42 -1.26 8.94
N PHE A 31 -8.08 -0.89 7.71
CA PHE A 31 -6.83 -1.29 7.04
C PHE A 31 -5.71 -0.28 7.21
N LEU A 32 -6.01 0.92 7.74
CA LEU A 32 -5.07 2.03 7.83
C LEU A 32 -4.36 2.06 9.18
N SER A 33 -3.09 2.44 9.12
CA SER A 33 -2.19 2.59 10.27
C SER A 33 -1.23 3.76 10.08
N LYS A 34 -0.40 4.02 11.09
CA LYS A 34 0.73 4.95 10.96
C LYS A 34 1.64 4.52 9.80
N GLY A 35 2.12 5.48 9.03
CA GLY A 35 2.96 5.27 7.86
C GLY A 35 2.20 5.03 6.56
N ASP A 36 0.87 4.83 6.62
CA ASP A 36 0.09 4.69 5.40
C ASP A 36 -0.13 6.05 4.72
N ILE A 37 -0.11 6.02 3.40
CA ILE A 37 -0.36 7.15 2.53
C ILE A 37 -1.52 6.81 1.62
N VAL A 38 -2.52 7.71 1.55
CA VAL A 38 -3.73 7.54 0.75
C VAL A 38 -3.86 8.69 -0.22
N PHE A 39 -3.84 8.41 -1.50
CA PHE A 39 -4.07 9.36 -2.58
C PHE A 39 -5.52 9.29 -3.05
N LEU A 40 -6.20 10.44 -3.12
CA LEU A 40 -7.58 10.58 -3.54
C LEU A 40 -7.63 11.33 -4.87
N HIS A 41 -7.85 10.60 -5.95
CA HIS A 41 -7.95 11.09 -7.31
C HIS A 41 -9.41 11.35 -7.70
N GLY A 42 -9.66 12.35 -8.52
CA GLY A 42 -10.99 12.62 -9.09
C GLY A 42 -11.34 14.09 -9.15
N GLU A 43 -12.33 14.43 -9.96
CA GLU A 43 -12.78 15.79 -10.19
C GLU A 43 -13.39 16.44 -8.93
N ILE A 44 -13.62 17.76 -8.98
CA ILE A 44 -14.38 18.51 -7.98
C ILE A 44 -15.79 17.89 -7.87
N GLY A 45 -16.29 17.73 -6.65
CA GLY A 45 -17.63 17.17 -6.40
C GLY A 45 -17.70 15.64 -6.51
N ALA A 46 -16.61 14.92 -6.81
CA ALA A 46 -16.61 13.47 -6.89
C ALA A 46 -16.74 12.76 -5.53
N GLY A 47 -16.60 13.48 -4.40
CA GLY A 47 -16.81 12.95 -3.05
C GLY A 47 -15.55 12.62 -2.28
N LYS A 48 -14.37 13.10 -2.69
CA LYS A 48 -13.09 12.88 -2.00
C LYS A 48 -13.13 13.33 -0.55
N THR A 49 -13.38 14.62 -0.32
CA THR A 49 -13.45 15.22 1.01
C THR A 49 -14.57 14.62 1.87
N THR A 50 -15.72 14.25 1.26
CA THR A 50 -16.80 13.55 1.97
C THR A 50 -16.32 12.21 2.50
N PHE A 51 -15.57 11.46 1.69
CA PHE A 51 -14.97 10.19 2.11
C PHE A 51 -13.96 10.38 3.25
N VAL A 52 -13.07 11.37 3.15
CA VAL A 52 -12.10 11.72 4.20
C VAL A 52 -12.80 12.09 5.49
N ARG A 53 -13.87 12.90 5.44
CA ARG A 53 -14.69 13.27 6.60
C ARG A 53 -15.22 12.03 7.32
N TYR A 54 -15.85 11.10 6.63
CA TYR A 54 -16.35 9.86 7.24
C TYR A 54 -15.24 8.98 7.80
N LEU A 55 -14.10 8.91 7.11
CA LEU A 55 -12.93 8.14 7.56
C LEU A 55 -12.39 8.69 8.89
N ILE A 56 -12.15 9.99 8.97
CA ILE A 56 -11.64 10.66 10.18
C ILE A 56 -12.66 10.57 11.31
N ASN A 57 -13.93 10.89 11.04
CA ASN A 57 -15.00 10.81 12.04
C ASN A 57 -15.14 9.40 12.62
N TYR A 58 -15.04 8.36 11.78
CA TYR A 58 -15.09 6.99 12.26
C TYR A 58 -13.89 6.64 13.16
N LEU A 59 -12.69 7.08 12.80
CA LEU A 59 -11.49 6.88 13.64
C LEU A 59 -11.61 7.60 14.99
N GLN A 60 -12.21 8.80 15.01
CA GLN A 60 -12.50 9.55 16.24
C GLN A 60 -13.51 8.80 17.12
N LEU A 61 -14.65 8.37 16.55
CA LEU A 61 -15.68 7.59 17.27
C LEU A 61 -15.12 6.29 17.85
N ARG A 62 -14.36 5.53 17.05
CA ARG A 62 -13.71 4.29 17.50
C ARG A 62 -12.75 4.55 18.65
N SER A 63 -12.15 5.72 18.69
CA SER A 63 -11.21 6.15 19.74
C SER A 63 -11.89 6.84 20.92
N LYS A 64 -13.23 6.90 20.96
CA LYS A 64 -14.04 7.62 21.96
C LYS A 64 -13.64 9.09 22.06
N LYS A 65 -13.35 9.72 20.92
CA LYS A 65 -13.09 11.17 20.81
C LYS A 65 -14.32 11.87 20.25
N SER A 66 -14.48 13.15 20.64
CA SER A 66 -15.46 14.05 20.01
C SER A 66 -15.18 14.21 18.53
N LEU A 67 -16.21 14.37 17.74
CA LEU A 67 -16.09 14.65 16.31
C LEU A 67 -15.56 16.07 16.11
N SER A 68 -14.57 16.23 15.25
CA SER A 68 -14.14 17.52 14.75
C SER A 68 -14.80 17.82 13.41
N GLU A 69 -14.92 19.06 13.07
CA GLU A 69 -15.28 19.47 11.73
C GLU A 69 -14.16 19.06 10.76
N VAL A 70 -14.51 18.32 9.72
CA VAL A 70 -13.58 17.90 8.67
C VAL A 70 -14.00 18.51 7.35
N THR A 71 -13.25 19.56 6.97
CA THR A 71 -13.41 20.30 5.71
C THR A 71 -12.22 20.05 4.79
N SER A 72 -12.38 20.37 3.50
CA SER A 72 -11.24 20.36 2.58
C SER A 72 -10.26 21.47 2.95
N PRO A 73 -8.95 21.16 3.11
CA PRO A 73 -7.94 22.17 3.39
C PRO A 73 -7.47 22.92 2.13
N THR A 74 -8.36 23.17 1.17
CA THR A 74 -8.01 23.82 -0.11
C THR A 74 -7.34 25.19 0.09
N PHE A 75 -7.67 25.92 1.16
CA PHE A 75 -7.04 27.22 1.46
C PHE A 75 -5.76 27.08 2.29
N ASN A 76 -5.78 26.18 3.26
CA ASN A 76 -4.66 25.96 4.21
C ASN A 76 -3.67 24.91 3.71
N ILE A 77 -3.97 24.24 2.59
CA ILE A 77 -3.20 23.14 2.00
C ILE A 77 -3.18 21.89 2.90
N MET A 78 -3.18 22.02 4.23
CA MET A 78 -3.11 20.91 5.18
C MET A 78 -3.91 21.20 6.44
N ASN A 79 -4.68 20.20 6.89
CA ASN A 79 -5.27 20.11 8.22
C ASN A 79 -4.69 18.91 8.97
N GLU A 80 -4.40 19.06 10.26
CA GLU A 80 -3.93 17.97 11.12
C GLU A 80 -5.03 17.58 12.13
N TYR A 81 -5.21 16.26 12.31
CA TYR A 81 -6.16 15.71 13.27
C TYR A 81 -5.42 14.75 14.21
N GLN A 82 -5.51 15.03 15.51
CA GLN A 82 -4.89 14.21 16.56
C GLN A 82 -5.92 13.24 17.15
N ILE A 83 -5.74 11.93 16.95
CA ILE A 83 -6.62 10.87 17.46
C ILE A 83 -5.80 9.93 18.34
N LYS A 84 -5.78 10.14 19.66
CA LYS A 84 -4.87 9.42 20.58
C LYS A 84 -3.42 9.47 20.07
N ASN A 85 -2.86 8.30 19.77
CA ASN A 85 -1.48 8.14 19.29
C ASN A 85 -1.37 8.20 17.75
N LEU A 86 -2.46 8.49 17.03
CA LEU A 86 -2.49 8.63 15.58
C LEU A 86 -2.62 10.09 15.19
N ILE A 87 -1.66 10.60 14.44
CA ILE A 87 -1.73 11.90 13.78
C ILE A 87 -2.15 11.64 12.34
N ILE A 88 -3.15 12.38 11.86
CA ILE A 88 -3.63 12.33 10.49
C ILE A 88 -3.38 13.67 9.83
N ASN A 89 -2.57 13.69 8.78
CA ASN A 89 -2.38 14.86 7.94
C ASN A 89 -3.29 14.73 6.70
N HIS A 90 -4.18 15.68 6.51
CA HIS A 90 -5.05 15.78 5.36
C HIS A 90 -4.61 16.96 4.49
N PHE A 91 -4.12 16.67 3.29
CA PHE A 91 -3.65 17.62 2.30
C PHE A 91 -4.67 17.75 1.16
N ASP A 92 -4.82 18.97 0.65
CA ASP A 92 -5.51 19.27 -0.62
C ASP A 92 -4.57 20.08 -1.52
N LEU A 93 -4.12 19.47 -2.60
CA LEU A 93 -3.13 20.08 -3.50
C LEU A 93 -3.77 20.82 -4.69
N PHE A 94 -5.09 21.01 -4.70
CA PHE A 94 -5.81 21.61 -5.83
C PHE A 94 -5.21 22.94 -6.28
N ARG A 95 -4.87 23.82 -5.33
CA ARG A 95 -4.31 25.15 -5.58
C ARG A 95 -2.81 25.20 -5.83
N ILE A 96 -2.10 24.09 -5.67
CA ILE A 96 -0.67 24.04 -5.94
C ILE A 96 -0.46 24.13 -7.46
N GLU A 97 0.13 25.22 -7.93
CA GLU A 97 0.42 25.42 -9.35
C GLU A 97 1.83 24.94 -9.70
N LYS A 98 2.80 25.24 -8.86
CA LYS A 98 4.20 24.93 -9.10
C LYS A 98 4.66 23.78 -8.20
N THR A 99 5.33 22.81 -8.78
CA THR A 99 5.88 21.65 -8.03
C THR A 99 6.86 22.06 -6.92
N LYS A 100 7.55 23.19 -7.07
CA LYS A 100 8.44 23.74 -6.03
C LYS A 100 7.67 24.07 -4.74
N ASP A 101 6.42 24.46 -4.85
CA ASP A 101 5.61 24.83 -3.68
C ASP A 101 5.28 23.61 -2.81
N LEU A 102 5.26 22.41 -3.40
CA LEU A 102 5.09 21.17 -2.66
C LEU A 102 6.20 20.90 -1.63
N GLN A 103 7.42 21.32 -1.91
CA GLN A 103 8.55 21.12 -1.00
C GLN A 103 8.33 21.87 0.32
N ASN A 104 7.66 23.02 0.27
CA ASN A 104 7.37 23.87 1.42
C ASN A 104 6.19 23.37 2.25
N THR A 105 5.38 22.44 1.73
CA THR A 105 4.19 21.92 2.44
C THR A 105 4.53 20.91 3.53
N GLY A 106 5.75 20.35 3.53
CA GLY A 106 6.12 19.25 4.43
C GLY A 106 5.36 17.96 4.18
N LEU A 107 4.79 17.76 2.97
CA LEU A 107 3.86 16.70 2.60
C LEU A 107 4.25 15.30 3.07
N PHE A 108 5.52 14.96 3.00
CA PHE A 108 6.01 13.63 3.43
C PHE A 108 6.98 13.70 4.61
N ASN A 109 7.02 14.82 5.32
CA ASN A 109 7.81 14.91 6.54
C ASN A 109 7.22 13.97 7.60
N ASP A 110 8.06 13.11 8.17
CA ASP A 110 7.68 12.15 9.22
C ASP A 110 6.46 11.27 8.91
N TYR A 111 6.16 11.05 7.61
CA TYR A 111 4.98 10.27 7.20
C TYR A 111 4.91 8.89 7.86
N LYS A 112 6.06 8.28 8.24
CA LYS A 112 6.10 6.97 8.92
C LYS A 112 5.43 6.97 10.29
N SER A 113 5.32 8.13 10.95
CA SER A 113 4.67 8.31 12.24
C SER A 113 3.21 8.77 12.14
N LYS A 114 2.75 9.10 10.92
CA LYS A 114 1.45 9.72 10.65
C LYS A 114 0.66 8.89 9.63
N LEU A 115 -0.65 9.11 9.55
CA LEU A 115 -1.47 8.72 8.40
C LEU A 115 -1.61 9.94 7.49
N THR A 116 -1.21 9.81 6.22
CA THR A 116 -1.22 10.93 5.27
C THR A 116 -2.30 10.72 4.22
N LEU A 117 -3.27 11.62 4.15
CA LEU A 117 -4.35 11.65 3.16
C LEU A 117 -4.11 12.82 2.21
N VAL A 118 -4.13 12.59 0.90
CA VAL A 118 -3.82 13.63 -0.09
C VAL A 118 -4.87 13.66 -1.19
N GLU A 119 -5.60 14.76 -1.27
CA GLU A 119 -6.45 15.07 -2.43
C GLU A 119 -5.60 15.74 -3.53
N TRP A 120 -5.92 15.48 -4.80
CA TRP A 120 -5.22 15.98 -5.98
C TRP A 120 -3.74 15.57 -6.05
N PRO A 121 -3.41 14.29 -5.88
CA PRO A 121 -2.03 13.82 -5.84
C PRO A 121 -1.35 13.82 -7.22
N GLU A 122 -2.02 14.26 -8.28
CA GLU A 122 -1.49 14.41 -9.65
C GLU A 122 -0.33 15.43 -9.68
N LYS A 123 -0.32 16.36 -8.74
CA LYS A 123 0.74 17.36 -8.57
C LYS A 123 2.06 16.78 -8.06
N ILE A 124 2.04 15.55 -7.51
CA ILE A 124 3.21 14.90 -6.92
C ILE A 124 4.02 14.18 -8.00
N ILE A 125 5.25 14.62 -8.24
CA ILE A 125 6.17 14.01 -9.20
C ILE A 125 6.74 12.70 -8.63
N SER A 126 7.31 12.74 -7.42
CA SER A 126 7.91 11.58 -6.77
C SER A 126 6.94 10.98 -5.75
N LYS A 127 6.21 9.97 -6.18
CA LYS A 127 5.22 9.30 -5.34
C LYS A 127 5.89 8.27 -4.42
N PRO A 128 5.46 8.18 -3.13
CA PRO A 128 5.91 7.10 -2.24
C PRO A 128 5.67 5.72 -2.83
N LYS A 129 6.63 4.82 -2.65
CA LYS A 129 6.59 3.48 -3.25
C LYS A 129 5.47 2.59 -2.72
N SER A 130 5.03 2.86 -1.48
CA SER A 130 3.92 2.15 -0.85
C SER A 130 2.82 3.14 -0.50
N ARG A 131 1.61 2.89 -1.00
CA ARG A 131 0.47 3.80 -0.84
C ARG A 131 -0.84 3.12 -1.24
N TYR A 132 -1.96 3.72 -0.84
CA TYR A 132 -3.27 3.46 -1.41
C TYR A 132 -3.59 4.53 -2.46
N GLU A 133 -4.25 4.16 -3.54
CA GLU A 133 -4.78 5.08 -4.55
C GLU A 133 -6.28 4.84 -4.70
N LEU A 134 -7.07 5.86 -4.42
CA LEU A 134 -8.53 5.88 -4.48
C LEU A 134 -8.96 6.76 -5.65
N PHE A 135 -9.59 6.17 -6.66
CA PHE A 135 -10.05 6.86 -7.86
C PHE A 135 -11.55 7.07 -7.77
N PHE A 136 -11.95 8.31 -7.53
CA PHE A 136 -13.34 8.75 -7.50
C PHE A 136 -13.79 9.15 -8.90
N THR A 137 -14.96 8.69 -9.32
CA THR A 137 -15.59 9.10 -10.57
C THR A 137 -17.01 9.55 -10.31
N PHE A 138 -17.40 10.66 -10.94
CA PHE A 138 -18.74 11.21 -10.89
C PHE A 138 -19.32 11.27 -12.31
N ASN A 139 -20.42 10.57 -12.54
CA ASN A 139 -21.18 10.65 -13.78
C ASN A 139 -22.30 11.68 -13.59
N LYS A 140 -22.15 12.86 -14.16
CA LYS A 140 -23.11 13.98 -14.06
C LYS A 140 -24.48 13.62 -14.65
N ASN A 141 -24.53 12.86 -15.76
CA ASN A 141 -25.76 12.51 -16.43
C ASN A 141 -26.65 11.58 -15.62
N THR A 142 -26.05 10.65 -14.87
CA THR A 142 -26.76 9.67 -14.04
C THR A 142 -26.73 10.00 -12.55
N ASN A 143 -26.07 11.07 -12.15
CA ASN A 143 -25.78 11.46 -10.76
C ASN A 143 -25.16 10.32 -9.93
N LYS A 144 -24.43 9.40 -10.58
CA LYS A 144 -23.81 8.24 -9.93
C LYS A 144 -22.35 8.53 -9.61
N ARG A 145 -21.92 8.07 -8.44
CA ARG A 145 -20.53 8.14 -7.97
C ARG A 145 -19.99 6.74 -7.71
N PHE A 146 -18.74 6.56 -8.11
CA PHE A 146 -18.03 5.29 -7.91
C PHE A 146 -16.64 5.55 -7.39
N ILE A 147 -16.11 4.56 -6.69
CA ILE A 147 -14.73 4.54 -6.25
C ILE A 147 -14.06 3.24 -6.66
N LYS A 148 -12.79 3.34 -7.10
CA LYS A 148 -11.90 2.21 -7.30
C LYS A 148 -10.70 2.36 -6.36
N ILE A 149 -10.37 1.30 -5.63
CA ILE A 149 -9.27 1.29 -4.66
C ILE A 149 -8.14 0.42 -5.19
N LYS A 150 -6.92 0.95 -5.15
CA LYS A 150 -5.69 0.23 -5.44
C LYS A 150 -4.75 0.29 -4.24
N LYS A 151 -4.04 -0.80 -3.99
CA LYS A 151 -2.93 -0.86 -3.04
C LYS A 151 -1.62 -1.07 -3.80
N ILE A 152 -0.70 -0.16 -3.61
CA ILE A 152 0.66 -0.22 -4.17
C ILE A 152 1.62 -0.54 -3.04
N ILE A 153 2.48 -1.52 -3.21
CA ILE A 153 3.54 -1.88 -2.26
C ILE A 153 4.84 -2.00 -3.06
N PHE A 154 5.81 -1.15 -2.77
CA PHE A 154 7.09 -1.08 -3.50
C PHE A 154 6.93 -1.00 -5.02
N ASP A 155 6.00 -0.12 -5.48
CA ASP A 155 5.61 0.08 -6.88
C ASP A 155 4.87 -1.10 -7.54
N LEU A 156 4.57 -2.17 -6.79
CA LEU A 156 3.78 -3.30 -7.24
C LEU A 156 2.31 -3.10 -6.88
N GLU A 157 1.41 -3.11 -7.88
CA GLU A 157 -0.04 -3.09 -7.64
C GLU A 157 -0.50 -4.44 -7.08
N ILE A 158 -1.02 -4.44 -5.86
CA ILE A 158 -1.55 -5.64 -5.20
C ILE A 158 -2.99 -5.86 -5.66
N LYS A 159 -3.23 -7.01 -6.27
CA LYS A 159 -4.53 -7.41 -6.83
C LYS A 159 -5.28 -8.40 -5.96
N GLU A 160 -5.31 -8.16 -4.67
CA GLU A 160 -5.97 -9.00 -3.68
C GLU A 160 -6.94 -8.20 -2.83
N ASN A 161 -7.77 -8.89 -2.06
CA ASN A 161 -8.63 -8.23 -1.07
C ASN A 161 -7.78 -7.53 -0.01
N LEU A 162 -8.14 -6.31 0.36
CA LEU A 162 -7.46 -5.57 1.41
C LEU A 162 -7.54 -6.34 2.74
N GLY A 163 -6.41 -6.36 3.46
CA GLY A 163 -6.30 -7.05 4.75
C GLY A 163 -6.21 -8.56 4.66
N GLU A 164 -6.26 -9.17 3.47
CA GLU A 164 -6.17 -10.61 3.31
C GLU A 164 -4.76 -11.14 3.60
N ASN A 165 -3.75 -10.41 3.14
CA ASN A 165 -2.35 -10.75 3.33
C ASN A 165 -1.58 -9.60 3.99
N LYS A 166 -0.53 -9.96 4.77
CA LYS A 166 0.48 -9.04 5.26
C LYS A 166 1.70 -9.10 4.34
N TYR A 167 2.31 -7.95 4.09
CA TYR A 167 3.50 -7.82 3.27
C TYR A 167 4.62 -7.18 4.07
N VAL A 168 5.77 -7.84 4.13
CA VAL A 168 6.96 -7.34 4.83
C VAL A 168 8.14 -7.42 3.87
N GLN A 169 8.84 -6.30 3.71
CA GLN A 169 10.07 -6.31 2.92
C GLN A 169 11.14 -7.12 3.65
N ILE A 170 11.76 -8.05 2.92
CA ILE A 170 12.95 -8.74 3.38
C ILE A 170 14.15 -7.87 2.97
N LYS A 171 15.02 -7.56 3.93
CA LYS A 171 16.30 -6.91 3.62
C LYS A 171 17.11 -7.88 2.75
N GLY A 172 17.40 -7.48 1.52
CA GLY A 172 18.29 -8.18 0.60
C GLY A 172 19.62 -7.44 0.53
N ASP A 173 20.62 -8.12 0.11
CA ASP A 173 21.91 -7.56 -0.31
C ASP A 173 21.68 -6.71 -1.56
N ALA A 174 22.74 -6.07 -2.07
CA ALA A 174 22.76 -5.11 -3.19
C ALA A 174 22.23 -5.66 -4.54
N SER A 175 21.14 -6.43 -4.53
CA SER A 175 20.51 -6.94 -5.73
C SER A 175 19.45 -5.96 -6.25
N PHE A 176 19.28 -5.94 -7.58
CA PHE A 176 18.24 -5.15 -8.23
C PHE A 176 16.81 -5.69 -7.97
N ARG A 177 16.68 -6.70 -7.11
CA ARG A 177 15.43 -7.36 -6.76
C ARG A 177 14.96 -6.89 -5.39
N THR A 178 13.64 -6.75 -5.26
CA THR A 178 12.98 -6.53 -3.98
C THR A 178 12.24 -7.80 -3.59
N PHE A 179 12.46 -8.26 -2.38
CA PHE A 179 11.82 -9.43 -1.81
C PHE A 179 10.78 -9.00 -0.79
N LEU A 180 9.54 -9.45 -0.98
CA LEU A 180 8.44 -9.19 -0.07
C LEU A 180 7.91 -10.52 0.45
N ARG A 181 7.95 -10.73 1.77
CA ARG A 181 7.24 -11.85 2.38
C ARG A 181 5.75 -11.51 2.45
N LYS A 182 4.96 -12.29 1.73
CA LYS A 182 3.50 -12.30 1.79
C LYS A 182 3.08 -13.37 2.79
N SER A 183 2.22 -13.05 3.74
CA SER A 183 1.76 -14.01 4.75
C SER A 183 0.26 -13.88 5.02
N LYS A 184 -0.40 -15.06 5.18
CA LYS A 184 -1.80 -15.19 5.57
C LYS A 184 -1.90 -16.31 6.62
N GLY A 185 -2.15 -15.92 7.87
CA GLY A 185 -2.07 -16.87 8.99
C GLY A 185 -0.69 -17.53 9.08
N LYS A 186 -0.65 -18.86 9.03
CA LYS A 186 0.60 -19.66 9.09
C LYS A 186 1.26 -19.86 7.72
N LYS A 187 0.59 -19.52 6.62
CA LYS A 187 1.13 -19.69 5.26
C LYS A 187 1.89 -18.45 4.83
N SER A 188 3.03 -18.65 4.18
CA SER A 188 3.83 -17.58 3.60
C SER A 188 4.43 -17.95 2.25
N SER A 189 4.70 -16.94 1.45
CA SER A 189 5.40 -17.00 0.18
C SER A 189 6.26 -15.76 -0.01
N ILE A 190 7.18 -15.80 -0.95
CA ILE A 190 8.04 -14.66 -1.27
C ILE A 190 7.68 -14.12 -2.64
N ILE A 191 7.34 -12.84 -2.70
CA ILE A 191 7.23 -12.10 -3.96
C ILE A 191 8.62 -11.53 -4.28
N VAL A 192 9.14 -11.88 -5.44
CA VAL A 192 10.37 -11.31 -5.98
C VAL A 192 9.98 -10.33 -7.07
N TYR A 193 10.23 -9.06 -6.84
CA TYR A 193 9.94 -7.97 -7.75
C TYR A 193 11.22 -7.34 -8.28
N CYS A 194 11.23 -6.99 -9.56
CA CYS A 194 12.34 -6.31 -10.21
C CYS A 194 11.82 -5.08 -10.96
N LYS A 195 12.54 -3.96 -10.92
CA LYS A 195 12.18 -2.80 -11.73
C LYS A 195 12.16 -3.18 -13.22
N LYS A 196 11.32 -2.50 -14.01
CA LYS A 196 11.11 -2.79 -15.43
C LYS A 196 12.43 -2.87 -16.22
N GLU A 197 13.36 -1.98 -15.95
CA GLU A 197 14.67 -1.91 -16.60
C GLU A 197 15.60 -3.10 -16.28
N LYS A 198 15.27 -3.86 -15.22
CA LYS A 198 16.06 -5.00 -14.74
C LYS A 198 15.31 -6.34 -14.89
N LYS A 199 14.28 -6.40 -15.74
CA LYS A 199 13.45 -7.60 -15.98
C LYS A 199 14.30 -8.83 -16.31
N LYS A 200 15.38 -8.68 -17.06
CA LYS A 200 16.31 -9.78 -17.39
C LYS A 200 16.85 -10.48 -16.14
N ASN A 201 17.10 -9.73 -15.07
CA ASN A 201 17.57 -10.30 -13.80
C ASN A 201 16.52 -11.19 -13.13
N LEU A 202 15.23 -10.88 -13.31
CA LEU A 202 14.14 -11.71 -12.79
C LEU A 202 14.02 -13.03 -13.57
N LEU A 203 14.13 -12.97 -14.91
CA LEU A 203 14.12 -14.15 -15.76
C LEU A 203 15.29 -15.08 -15.46
N ASN A 204 16.49 -14.51 -15.30
CA ASN A 204 17.69 -15.29 -14.93
C ASN A 204 17.53 -15.95 -13.56
N TYR A 205 16.97 -15.24 -12.57
CA TYR A 205 16.72 -15.80 -11.24
C TYR A 205 15.76 -16.99 -11.30
N ASP A 206 14.67 -16.89 -12.05
CA ASP A 206 13.71 -17.99 -12.22
C ASP A 206 14.34 -19.17 -12.97
N ALA A 207 15.10 -18.92 -14.03
CA ALA A 207 15.80 -19.97 -14.80
C ALA A 207 16.83 -20.72 -13.93
N ILE A 208 17.59 -20.00 -13.11
CA ILE A 208 18.56 -20.60 -12.18
C ILE A 208 17.83 -21.49 -11.17
N ASN A 209 16.76 -21.01 -10.54
CA ASN A 209 15.99 -21.81 -9.58
C ASN A 209 15.44 -23.09 -10.20
N LYS A 210 14.88 -23.00 -11.41
CA LYS A 210 14.39 -24.18 -12.15
C LYS A 210 15.49 -25.20 -12.41
N ASN A 211 16.68 -24.72 -12.78
CA ASN A 211 17.83 -25.60 -13.03
C ASN A 211 18.33 -26.27 -11.74
N LEU A 212 18.40 -25.53 -10.62
CA LEU A 212 18.76 -26.07 -9.32
C LEU A 212 17.78 -27.19 -8.89
N ILE A 213 16.48 -26.94 -8.99
CA ILE A 213 15.44 -27.92 -8.65
C ILE A 213 15.56 -29.17 -9.54
N LYS A 214 15.78 -28.99 -10.86
CA LYS A 214 15.99 -30.13 -11.80
C LYS A 214 17.17 -31.00 -11.39
N ASN A 215 18.22 -30.38 -10.85
CA ASN A 215 19.41 -31.10 -10.37
C ASN A 215 19.31 -31.51 -8.88
N LYS A 216 18.10 -31.57 -8.31
CA LYS A 216 17.81 -31.98 -6.92
C LYS A 216 18.51 -31.13 -5.86
N ILE A 217 18.87 -29.88 -6.22
CA ILE A 217 19.40 -28.88 -5.28
C ILE A 217 18.23 -28.14 -4.68
N ILE A 218 18.26 -27.91 -3.37
CA ILE A 218 17.21 -27.17 -2.65
C ILE A 218 17.18 -25.73 -3.16
N ALA A 219 16.06 -25.37 -3.78
CA ALA A 219 15.78 -24.00 -4.23
C ALA A 219 14.27 -23.72 -4.10
N PRO A 220 13.86 -22.44 -3.97
CA PRO A 220 12.45 -22.08 -3.82
C PRO A 220 11.63 -22.50 -5.05
N LYS A 221 10.52 -23.20 -4.84
CA LYS A 221 9.58 -23.56 -5.90
C LYS A 221 8.88 -22.31 -6.42
N LEU A 222 8.65 -22.23 -7.73
CA LEU A 222 7.84 -21.18 -8.34
C LEU A 222 6.36 -21.50 -8.13
N TYR A 223 5.62 -20.59 -7.50
CA TYR A 223 4.17 -20.67 -7.31
C TYR A 223 3.40 -19.92 -8.37
N TYR A 224 3.89 -18.71 -8.73
CA TYR A 224 3.23 -17.86 -9.70
C TYR A 224 4.24 -16.97 -10.44
N GLN A 225 3.97 -16.69 -11.72
CA GLN A 225 4.80 -15.80 -12.52
C GLN A 225 3.95 -14.72 -13.19
N ASN A 226 4.43 -13.47 -13.14
CA ASN A 226 3.84 -12.33 -13.84
C ASN A 226 4.92 -11.40 -14.37
N TYR A 227 5.59 -11.85 -15.41
CA TYR A 227 6.67 -11.07 -16.03
C TYR A 227 6.18 -9.77 -16.67
N LYS A 228 4.90 -9.66 -17.02
CA LYS A 228 4.31 -8.41 -17.50
C LYS A 228 4.38 -7.32 -16.44
N ASN A 229 4.16 -7.67 -15.19
CA ASN A 229 4.23 -6.79 -14.03
C ASN A 229 5.55 -6.92 -13.25
N ASN A 230 6.57 -7.56 -13.82
CA ASN A 230 7.93 -7.70 -13.29
C ASN A 230 8.02 -8.36 -11.91
N PHE A 231 7.21 -9.38 -11.63
CA PHE A 231 7.33 -10.16 -10.40
C PHE A 231 7.06 -11.65 -10.60
N ILE A 232 7.56 -12.44 -9.67
CA ILE A 232 7.23 -13.85 -9.46
C ILE A 232 6.90 -14.07 -7.99
N GLU A 233 6.14 -15.13 -7.69
CA GLU A 233 5.88 -15.61 -6.34
C GLU A 233 6.50 -17.00 -6.18
N ILE A 234 7.34 -17.15 -5.15
CA ILE A 234 8.10 -18.36 -4.88
C ILE A 234 7.86 -18.87 -3.46
N GLU A 235 8.28 -20.06 -3.19
CA GLU A 235 8.26 -20.69 -1.87
C GLU A 235 9.04 -19.88 -0.84
N ASP A 236 8.49 -19.76 0.36
CA ASP A 236 9.18 -19.17 1.52
C ASP A 236 9.91 -20.28 2.28
N LEU A 237 11.21 -20.39 2.12
CA LEU A 237 12.07 -21.35 2.80
C LEU A 237 12.39 -20.97 4.25
N GLY A 238 11.77 -19.90 4.78
CA GLY A 238 11.91 -19.49 6.16
C GLY A 238 12.68 -18.20 6.38
N LYS A 239 13.03 -17.93 7.65
CA LYS A 239 13.64 -16.65 8.06
C LYS A 239 15.16 -16.67 8.11
N LYS A 240 15.76 -17.84 8.24
CA LYS A 240 17.23 -17.97 8.35
C LYS A 240 17.83 -18.04 6.95
N THR A 241 18.84 -17.24 6.71
CA THR A 241 19.64 -17.34 5.48
C THR A 241 20.61 -18.50 5.57
N ILE A 242 21.04 -19.03 4.43
CA ILE A 242 22.09 -20.06 4.37
C ILE A 242 23.35 -19.55 5.10
N PHE A 243 23.70 -18.29 4.92
CA PHE A 243 24.83 -17.66 5.61
C PHE A 243 24.69 -17.72 7.15
N GLU A 244 23.52 -17.40 7.70
CA GLU A 244 23.28 -17.48 9.16
C GLU A 244 23.35 -18.93 9.69
N ILE A 245 22.93 -19.90 8.88
CA ILE A 245 23.01 -21.32 9.25
C ILE A 245 24.47 -21.78 9.30
N PHE A 246 25.27 -21.43 8.29
CA PHE A 246 26.68 -21.81 8.24
C PHE A 246 27.56 -21.05 9.23
N SER A 247 27.31 -19.75 9.45
CA SER A 247 28.05 -18.97 10.44
C SER A 247 27.89 -19.50 11.86
N LYS A 248 26.71 -20.05 12.21
CA LYS A 248 26.51 -20.70 13.51
C LYS A 248 27.25 -22.02 13.64
N LYS A 249 27.26 -22.86 12.58
CA LYS A 249 28.00 -24.14 12.59
C LYS A 249 29.52 -23.95 12.78
N ASN A 250 30.09 -22.90 12.19
CA ASN A 250 31.53 -22.62 12.35
C ASN A 250 31.90 -22.15 13.77
N ASN A 251 30.98 -21.51 14.49
CA ASN A 251 31.22 -21.13 15.90
C ASN A 251 31.14 -22.33 16.86
N ASP A 252 30.35 -23.36 16.54
CA ASP A 252 30.23 -24.56 17.39
C ASP A 252 31.41 -25.54 17.22
N ASN A 253 32.16 -25.44 16.10
CA ASN A 253 33.34 -26.27 15.85
C ASN A 253 34.67 -25.69 16.39
N ASN A 254 34.68 -24.44 16.87
CA ASN A 254 35.86 -23.82 17.47
C ASN A 254 35.90 -23.95 19.00
N LEU A 255 35.01 -24.77 19.60
CA LEU A 255 34.93 -25.06 21.03
C LEU A 255 35.16 -26.54 21.36
N LYS A 256 36.00 -27.22 20.56
CA LYS A 256 36.54 -28.54 20.96
C LYS A 256 38.04 -28.56 20.79
#